data_25a1d5cea414d38aa7fbef0e8517e821
#
_entry.id   25a1d5cea414d38aa7fbef0e8517e821
#
_cell.length_a   1.000
_cell.length_b   1.000
_cell.length_c   1.000
_cell.angle_alpha   90.00
_cell.angle_beta   90.00
_cell.angle_gamma   90.00
#
_symmetry.space_group_name_H-M   'P 1'
#
loop_
_entity.id
_entity.type
_entity.pdbx_description
1 polymer ?
#
loop_
_entity_poly.entity_id
_entity_poly.type
_entity_poly.pdbx_seq_one_letter_code
_entity_poly.pdbx_strand_id
1 'polypeptide(L)'
;MVSMVAACSAPPTADETQPVAGSGEDAEEVETVDPETAEEAADPDSSQAALDEVTAELEGLDPDARRERLIELALEEGGEVSFYGSTNIDDIGPVIDAFEEDTGVSISHYRAGASTVMNRILQESDAGFAGSDVVQINGPEMLILSGEDLLLTLDTPIADDIVEAGRFDDWLAPYVNAFIVGWNTNRVSPEEAPTSYEEAFTNFSGTLAMDVDDFDWFATLVDQYFVGELGMTEEEAVELFKEAASGASVIRGHSLGAELVVAGEYDVHTSLYHHHTARHADGPMDWQPPVEPVVIRPNGVGIVSTTTRPAASLLLVEYMLTDGQQFLADVGRTPGSTAIDAGLPDDIRTIGVDLLKLEEEREKWEGLYEEVVRASGSAVRE
;
A
#
# COMPACT_ATOMS: atom_id res chain seq x y z
N MET A 1 -58.28 38.02 -49.86
CA MET A 1 -57.46 36.86 -50.23
C MET A 1 -56.03 37.20 -49.80
N VAL A 2 -55.63 36.73 -48.67
CA VAL A 2 -54.24 36.92 -48.15
C VAL A 2 -53.79 35.54 -47.73
N SER A 3 -52.80 34.99 -48.41
CA SER A 3 -52.17 33.73 -48.10
C SER A 3 -51.24 33.88 -46.91
N MET A 4 -51.48 33.10 -45.86
CA MET A 4 -50.53 32.86 -44.75
C MET A 4 -49.50 31.82 -45.15
N VAL A 5 -48.24 32.19 -45.13
CA VAL A 5 -47.11 31.27 -45.21
C VAL A 5 -46.69 30.94 -43.80
N ALA A 6 -46.77 29.68 -43.41
CA ALA A 6 -46.25 29.18 -42.14
C ALA A 6 -44.75 28.94 -42.26
N ALA A 7 -43.96 29.65 -41.43
CA ALA A 7 -42.53 29.38 -41.24
C ALA A 7 -42.33 28.35 -40.11
N CYS A 8 -41.78 27.19 -40.43
CA CYS A 8 -41.27 26.22 -39.47
C CYS A 8 -39.94 26.75 -38.87
N SER A 9 -39.93 27.02 -37.59
CA SER A 9 -38.70 27.29 -36.82
C SER A 9 -38.07 25.98 -36.38
N ALA A 10 -36.81 25.79 -36.73
CA ALA A 10 -35.95 24.72 -36.19
C ALA A 10 -35.62 24.98 -34.71
N PRO A 11 -35.40 23.93 -33.88
CA PRO A 11 -34.99 24.10 -32.50
C PRO A 11 -33.54 24.62 -32.39
N PRO A 12 -33.18 25.33 -31.28
CA PRO A 12 -31.85 25.86 -31.11
C PRO A 12 -30.84 24.72 -30.86
N THR A 13 -29.69 24.85 -31.51
CA THR A 13 -28.51 24.03 -31.28
C THR A 13 -28.00 24.20 -29.83
N ALA A 14 -27.72 23.09 -29.18
CA ALA A 14 -27.11 23.05 -27.85
C ALA A 14 -25.78 23.84 -27.84
N ASP A 15 -25.67 24.74 -26.88
CA ASP A 15 -24.49 25.52 -26.54
C ASP A 15 -23.41 24.58 -26.00
N GLU A 16 -22.20 24.70 -26.52
CA GLU A 16 -21.02 23.96 -26.05
C GLU A 16 -20.69 24.45 -24.64
N THR A 17 -21.09 23.70 -23.62
CA THR A 17 -20.52 23.84 -22.29
C THR A 17 -19.11 23.27 -22.30
N GLN A 18 -18.11 24.13 -22.19
CA GLN A 18 -16.75 23.76 -21.88
C GLN A 18 -16.73 22.96 -20.56
N PRO A 19 -16.00 21.83 -20.48
CA PRO A 19 -15.82 21.14 -19.22
C PRO A 19 -14.98 22.03 -18.29
N VAL A 20 -15.51 22.29 -17.11
CA VAL A 20 -14.76 22.85 -15.98
C VAL A 20 -13.69 21.81 -15.64
N ALA A 21 -12.42 22.21 -15.67
CA ALA A 21 -11.32 21.40 -15.19
C ALA A 21 -11.53 21.14 -13.69
N GLY A 22 -12.02 19.94 -13.38
CA GLY A 22 -11.91 19.35 -12.07
C GLY A 22 -10.49 18.79 -11.96
N SER A 23 -9.80 19.14 -10.89
CA SER A 23 -8.56 18.52 -10.46
C SER A 23 -8.87 17.08 -10.03
N GLY A 24 -8.91 16.17 -10.99
CA GLY A 24 -8.90 14.75 -10.75
C GLY A 24 -7.45 14.31 -10.71
N GLU A 25 -7.10 13.55 -9.70
CA GLU A 25 -5.84 12.83 -9.63
C GLU A 25 -5.63 12.08 -10.95
N ASP A 26 -4.42 12.24 -11.49
CA ASP A 26 -3.98 11.71 -12.77
C ASP A 26 -4.21 10.19 -12.83
N ALA A 27 -5.24 9.79 -13.57
CA ALA A 27 -5.21 8.51 -14.22
C ALA A 27 -4.12 8.63 -15.31
N GLU A 28 -2.86 8.38 -14.94
CA GLU A 28 -1.80 8.22 -15.92
C GLU A 28 -2.25 7.16 -16.92
N GLU A 29 -2.23 7.54 -18.19
CA GLU A 29 -2.44 6.61 -19.30
C GLU A 29 -1.53 5.41 -19.06
N VAL A 30 -2.12 4.23 -18.95
CA VAL A 30 -1.39 2.96 -18.93
C VAL A 30 -0.59 2.94 -20.23
N GLU A 31 0.70 3.31 -20.17
CA GLU A 31 1.60 3.09 -21.27
C GLU A 31 1.60 1.60 -21.56
N THR A 32 0.91 1.24 -22.63
CA THR A 32 0.98 -0.13 -23.15
C THR A 32 2.40 -0.32 -23.67
N VAL A 33 3.14 -1.22 -23.02
CA VAL A 33 4.45 -1.65 -23.50
C VAL A 33 4.30 -2.07 -24.97
N ASP A 34 5.08 -1.45 -25.86
CA ASP A 34 5.07 -1.83 -27.28
C ASP A 34 5.59 -3.28 -27.37
N PRO A 35 4.79 -4.23 -27.86
CA PRO A 35 5.21 -5.64 -27.93
C PRO A 35 6.47 -5.88 -28.79
N GLU A 36 6.89 -4.92 -29.62
CA GLU A 36 8.13 -5.02 -30.40
C GLU A 36 9.39 -4.62 -29.59
N THR A 37 9.22 -3.99 -28.40
CA THR A 37 10.33 -3.54 -27.52
C THR A 37 10.30 -4.25 -26.15
N ALA A 38 9.32 -5.11 -25.88
CA ALA A 38 9.24 -5.86 -24.64
C ALA A 38 10.37 -6.89 -24.57
N GLU A 39 11.08 -6.90 -23.44
CA GLU A 39 12.11 -7.90 -23.15
C GLU A 39 11.45 -9.25 -22.91
N GLU A 40 12.03 -10.33 -23.45
CA GLU A 40 11.54 -11.69 -23.22
C GLU A 40 11.81 -12.10 -21.77
N ALA A 41 10.81 -12.65 -21.09
CA ALA A 41 10.95 -13.13 -19.73
C ALA A 41 12.03 -14.21 -19.62
N ALA A 42 12.85 -14.15 -18.60
CA ALA A 42 13.74 -15.24 -18.26
C ALA A 42 12.93 -16.42 -17.71
N ASP A 43 13.49 -17.60 -17.83
CA ASP A 43 12.96 -18.79 -17.14
C ASP A 43 13.17 -18.65 -15.62
N PRO A 44 12.14 -18.80 -14.77
CA PRO A 44 12.25 -18.59 -13.32
C PRO A 44 13.36 -19.40 -12.64
N ASP A 45 13.57 -20.66 -13.04
CA ASP A 45 14.66 -21.50 -12.51
C ASP A 45 16.03 -20.92 -12.88
N SER A 46 16.15 -20.30 -14.07
CA SER A 46 17.37 -19.61 -14.53
C SER A 46 17.60 -18.32 -13.77
N SER A 47 16.56 -17.55 -13.49
CA SER A 47 16.65 -16.30 -12.69
C SER A 47 17.05 -16.62 -11.24
N GLN A 48 16.46 -17.65 -10.63
CA GLN A 48 16.85 -18.08 -9.28
C GLN A 48 18.32 -18.52 -9.26
N ALA A 49 18.74 -19.37 -10.21
CA ALA A 49 20.13 -19.82 -10.28
C ALA A 49 21.12 -18.65 -10.45
N ALA A 50 20.77 -17.64 -11.25
CA ALA A 50 21.58 -16.44 -11.41
C ALA A 50 21.63 -15.58 -10.12
N LEU A 51 20.50 -15.46 -9.40
CA LEU A 51 20.46 -14.80 -8.09
C LEU A 51 21.32 -15.55 -7.06
N ASP A 52 21.27 -16.89 -7.06
CA ASP A 52 22.09 -17.72 -6.17
C ASP A 52 23.60 -17.55 -6.46
N GLU A 53 24.00 -17.41 -7.74
CA GLU A 53 25.38 -17.09 -8.12
C GLU A 53 25.81 -15.73 -7.60
N VAL A 54 24.98 -14.68 -7.74
CA VAL A 54 25.21 -13.35 -7.17
C VAL A 54 25.38 -13.43 -5.65
N THR A 55 24.47 -14.09 -4.96
CA THR A 55 24.48 -14.26 -3.49
C THR A 55 25.75 -14.99 -3.03
N ALA A 56 26.19 -16.04 -3.76
CA ALA A 56 27.40 -16.76 -3.46
C ALA A 56 28.67 -15.89 -3.60
N GLU A 57 28.72 -14.94 -4.54
CA GLU A 57 29.84 -14.00 -4.66
C GLU A 57 29.90 -13.01 -3.49
N LEU A 58 28.76 -12.76 -2.85
CA LEU A 58 28.63 -11.81 -1.72
C LEU A 58 28.85 -12.49 -0.36
N GLU A 59 28.96 -13.82 -0.30
CA GLU A 59 29.05 -14.58 0.95
C GLU A 59 30.35 -14.24 1.70
N GLY A 60 30.20 -13.96 3.00
CA GLY A 60 31.33 -13.65 3.90
C GLY A 60 31.96 -12.28 3.75
N LEU A 61 31.43 -11.41 2.88
CA LEU A 61 31.82 -10.01 2.79
C LEU A 61 31.20 -9.22 3.97
N ASP A 62 31.92 -8.20 4.46
CA ASP A 62 31.32 -7.23 5.38
C ASP A 62 30.30 -6.34 4.61
N PRO A 63 29.40 -5.62 5.33
CA PRO A 63 28.32 -4.88 4.68
C PRO A 63 28.77 -3.89 3.61
N ASP A 64 29.87 -3.16 3.83
CA ASP A 64 30.37 -2.18 2.88
C ASP A 64 30.94 -2.86 1.62
N ALA A 65 31.76 -3.90 1.81
CA ALA A 65 32.33 -4.67 0.70
C ALA A 65 31.24 -5.43 -0.09
N ARG A 66 30.19 -5.93 0.60
CA ARG A 66 29.03 -6.56 -0.02
C ARG A 66 28.31 -5.56 -0.94
N ARG A 67 28.03 -4.36 -0.45
CA ARG A 67 27.38 -3.31 -1.22
C ARG A 67 28.22 -2.88 -2.43
N GLU A 68 29.53 -2.64 -2.24
CA GLU A 68 30.43 -2.29 -3.35
C GLU A 68 30.42 -3.38 -4.43
N ARG A 69 30.52 -4.67 -4.05
CA ARG A 69 30.53 -5.77 -5.01
C ARG A 69 29.19 -5.90 -5.74
N LEU A 70 28.08 -5.71 -5.03
CA LEU A 70 26.75 -5.78 -5.62
C LEU A 70 26.51 -4.65 -6.62
N ILE A 71 27.00 -3.44 -6.35
CA ILE A 71 27.00 -2.32 -7.31
C ILE A 71 27.80 -2.67 -8.57
N GLU A 72 29.01 -3.27 -8.42
CA GLU A 72 29.81 -3.68 -9.58
C GLU A 72 29.05 -4.68 -10.45
N LEU A 73 28.45 -5.70 -9.85
CA LEU A 73 27.66 -6.72 -10.56
C LEU A 73 26.44 -6.10 -11.27
N ALA A 74 25.72 -5.23 -10.61
CA ALA A 74 24.56 -4.53 -11.19
C ALA A 74 24.96 -3.66 -12.41
N LEU A 75 26.12 -3.00 -12.34
CA LEU A 75 26.65 -2.22 -13.47
C LEU A 75 27.13 -3.12 -14.62
N GLU A 76 27.65 -4.32 -14.34
CA GLU A 76 28.00 -5.34 -15.33
C GLU A 76 26.73 -5.87 -16.07
N GLU A 77 25.57 -5.92 -15.40
CA GLU A 77 24.26 -6.27 -15.99
C GLU A 77 23.64 -5.15 -16.84
N GLY A 78 24.23 -3.96 -16.87
CA GLY A 78 23.79 -2.83 -17.70
C GLY A 78 23.46 -1.57 -16.91
N GLY A 79 23.42 -1.63 -15.58
CA GLY A 79 23.22 -0.48 -14.71
C GLY A 79 21.80 0.09 -14.75
N GLU A 80 20.80 -0.75 -14.93
CA GLU A 80 19.38 -0.40 -14.89
C GLU A 80 18.55 -1.46 -14.18
N VAL A 81 17.41 -1.06 -13.58
CA VAL A 81 16.43 -1.95 -12.93
C VAL A 81 15.02 -1.43 -13.15
N SER A 82 14.09 -2.32 -13.45
CA SER A 82 12.67 -2.00 -13.56
C SER A 82 11.95 -2.24 -12.21
N PHE A 83 11.28 -1.22 -11.72
CA PHE A 83 10.64 -1.23 -10.41
C PHE A 83 9.15 -0.91 -10.51
N TYR A 84 8.29 -1.84 -10.08
CA TYR A 84 6.85 -1.60 -9.95
C TYR A 84 6.47 -1.43 -8.48
N GLY A 85 5.79 -0.32 -8.16
CA GLY A 85 5.47 0.00 -6.78
C GLY A 85 4.10 0.63 -6.55
N SER A 86 3.57 0.45 -5.34
CA SER A 86 2.33 1.09 -4.91
C SER A 86 2.53 2.27 -3.96
N THR A 87 3.75 2.48 -3.48
CA THR A 87 4.06 3.62 -2.60
C THR A 87 3.89 4.93 -3.35
N ASN A 88 3.32 5.94 -2.68
CA ASN A 88 3.13 7.26 -3.26
C ASN A 88 4.46 7.83 -3.76
N ILE A 89 4.46 8.50 -4.91
CA ILE A 89 5.66 9.04 -5.54
C ILE A 89 6.39 10.05 -4.63
N ASP A 90 5.65 10.81 -3.83
CA ASP A 90 6.25 11.77 -2.89
C ASP A 90 7.06 11.08 -1.77
N ASP A 91 6.73 9.82 -1.44
CA ASP A 91 7.42 9.05 -0.41
C ASP A 91 8.57 8.23 -1.01
N ILE A 92 8.36 7.60 -2.18
CA ILE A 92 9.36 6.71 -2.80
C ILE A 92 10.37 7.45 -3.68
N GLY A 93 9.99 8.61 -4.22
CA GLY A 93 10.87 9.41 -5.08
C GLY A 93 12.23 9.73 -4.46
N PRO A 94 12.30 10.23 -3.21
CA PRO A 94 13.58 10.45 -2.54
C PRO A 94 14.45 9.18 -2.37
N VAL A 95 13.82 8.00 -2.21
CA VAL A 95 14.54 6.71 -2.15
C VAL A 95 15.15 6.38 -3.51
N ILE A 96 14.38 6.58 -4.60
CA ILE A 96 14.82 6.35 -5.97
C ILE A 96 15.98 7.28 -6.31
N ASP A 97 15.83 8.58 -6.07
CA ASP A 97 16.85 9.58 -6.36
C ASP A 97 18.18 9.26 -5.62
N ALA A 98 18.08 8.91 -4.33
CA ALA A 98 19.25 8.56 -3.54
C ALA A 98 19.91 7.24 -3.99
N PHE A 99 19.12 6.23 -4.34
CA PHE A 99 19.64 4.99 -4.90
C PHE A 99 20.44 5.23 -6.18
N GLU A 100 19.89 6.01 -7.12
CA GLU A 100 20.56 6.33 -8.40
C GLU A 100 21.85 7.13 -8.16
N GLU A 101 21.84 8.09 -7.22
CA GLU A 101 23.02 8.88 -6.87
C GLU A 101 24.13 8.02 -6.23
N ASP A 102 23.75 7.13 -5.32
CA ASP A 102 24.68 6.31 -4.53
C ASP A 102 25.28 5.15 -5.32
N THR A 103 24.51 4.58 -6.27
CA THR A 103 24.90 3.35 -6.97
C THR A 103 25.28 3.53 -8.43
N GLY A 104 24.76 4.57 -9.07
CA GLY A 104 24.89 4.77 -10.51
C GLY A 104 24.01 3.83 -11.34
N VAL A 105 23.11 3.04 -10.71
CA VAL A 105 22.11 2.20 -11.37
C VAL A 105 20.83 3.00 -11.52
N SER A 106 20.28 3.08 -12.74
CA SER A 106 19.04 3.81 -13.01
C SER A 106 17.80 2.97 -12.74
N ILE A 107 16.71 3.61 -12.30
CA ILE A 107 15.42 2.96 -12.04
C ILE A 107 14.38 3.36 -13.09
N SER A 108 13.78 2.37 -13.77
CA SER A 108 12.54 2.56 -14.51
C SER A 108 11.37 2.28 -13.61
N HIS A 109 10.69 3.32 -13.13
CA HIS A 109 9.63 3.18 -12.11
C HIS A 109 8.22 3.25 -12.72
N TYR A 110 7.40 2.24 -12.44
CA TYR A 110 5.96 2.25 -12.69
C TYR A 110 5.20 2.27 -11.35
N ARG A 111 4.37 3.29 -11.14
CA ARG A 111 3.54 3.44 -9.95
C ARG A 111 2.06 3.27 -10.26
N ALA A 112 1.40 2.34 -9.54
CA ALA A 112 -0.06 2.20 -9.55
C ALA A 112 -0.55 1.69 -8.18
N GLY A 113 -1.85 1.51 -7.99
CA GLY A 113 -2.39 0.82 -6.81
C GLY A 113 -1.91 -0.63 -6.73
N ALA A 114 -1.81 -1.19 -5.51
CA ALA A 114 -1.23 -2.52 -5.28
C ALA A 114 -1.86 -3.62 -6.15
N SER A 115 -3.19 -3.69 -6.19
CA SER A 115 -3.92 -4.67 -7.02
C SER A 115 -3.70 -4.45 -8.52
N THR A 116 -3.50 -3.20 -8.97
CA THR A 116 -3.18 -2.90 -10.39
C THR A 116 -1.79 -3.39 -10.74
N VAL A 117 -0.79 -3.14 -9.87
CA VAL A 117 0.59 -3.64 -10.05
C VAL A 117 0.60 -5.17 -10.08
N MET A 118 -0.02 -5.83 -9.10
CA MET A 118 -0.14 -7.28 -9.04
C MET A 118 -0.75 -7.86 -10.33
N ASN A 119 -1.91 -7.34 -10.75
CA ASN A 119 -2.57 -7.81 -11.96
C ASN A 119 -1.73 -7.61 -13.23
N ARG A 120 -0.94 -6.53 -13.29
CA ARG A 120 -0.01 -6.29 -14.38
C ARG A 120 1.10 -7.34 -14.42
N ILE A 121 1.73 -7.65 -13.29
CA ILE A 121 2.78 -8.69 -13.19
C ILE A 121 2.21 -10.05 -13.62
N LEU A 122 1.01 -10.43 -13.13
CA LEU A 122 0.33 -11.67 -13.54
C LEU A 122 0.15 -11.74 -15.07
N GLN A 123 -0.33 -10.66 -15.68
CA GLN A 123 -0.57 -10.60 -17.12
C GLN A 123 0.72 -10.62 -17.95
N GLU A 124 1.77 -9.93 -17.49
CA GLU A 124 3.08 -9.90 -18.14
C GLU A 124 3.75 -11.28 -18.08
N SER A 125 3.69 -11.95 -16.92
CA SER A 125 4.18 -13.32 -16.75
C SER A 125 3.44 -14.32 -17.64
N ASP A 126 2.10 -14.27 -17.67
CA ASP A 126 1.29 -15.12 -18.55
C ASP A 126 1.61 -14.91 -20.03
N ALA A 127 2.01 -13.69 -20.42
CA ALA A 127 2.38 -13.34 -21.78
C ALA A 127 3.86 -13.65 -22.09
N GLY A 128 4.67 -14.03 -21.10
CA GLY A 128 6.11 -14.31 -21.27
C GLY A 128 6.97 -13.07 -21.41
N PHE A 129 6.59 -11.95 -20.77
CA PHE A 129 7.36 -10.71 -20.77
C PHE A 129 8.04 -10.46 -19.41
N ALA A 130 9.29 -9.98 -19.45
CA ALA A 130 9.98 -9.40 -18.30
C ALA A 130 9.54 -7.93 -18.18
N GLY A 131 8.53 -7.65 -17.37
CA GLY A 131 8.01 -6.29 -17.16
C GLY A 131 8.68 -5.57 -16.01
N SER A 132 8.85 -6.26 -14.90
CA SER A 132 9.44 -5.72 -13.66
C SER A 132 10.52 -6.64 -13.14
N ASP A 133 11.62 -6.06 -12.67
CA ASP A 133 12.66 -6.78 -11.93
C ASP A 133 12.35 -6.84 -10.44
N VAL A 134 11.84 -5.74 -9.88
CA VAL A 134 11.50 -5.59 -8.46
C VAL A 134 10.06 -5.11 -8.32
N VAL A 135 9.34 -5.69 -7.37
CA VAL A 135 7.99 -5.28 -7.00
C VAL A 135 7.93 -4.86 -5.53
N GLN A 136 7.16 -3.77 -5.24
CA GLN A 136 6.91 -3.30 -3.88
C GLN A 136 5.44 -2.92 -3.72
N ILE A 137 4.65 -3.78 -3.07
CA ILE A 137 3.21 -3.63 -2.87
C ILE A 137 2.77 -4.11 -1.47
N ASN A 138 1.48 -4.00 -1.15
CA ASN A 138 0.98 -4.46 0.15
C ASN A 138 1.10 -5.98 0.32
N GLY A 139 1.23 -6.43 1.55
CA GLY A 139 1.42 -7.84 1.91
C GLY A 139 0.39 -8.81 1.34
N PRO A 140 -0.92 -8.51 1.32
CA PRO A 140 -1.92 -9.40 0.72
C PRO A 140 -1.69 -9.68 -0.77
N GLU A 141 -1.31 -8.67 -1.55
CA GLU A 141 -0.98 -8.84 -2.97
C GLU A 141 0.38 -9.52 -3.17
N MET A 142 1.37 -9.30 -2.25
CA MET A 142 2.64 -10.03 -2.28
C MET A 142 2.44 -11.53 -2.09
N LEU A 143 1.53 -11.94 -1.19
CA LEU A 143 1.20 -13.36 -1.00
C LEU A 143 0.60 -14.00 -2.24
N ILE A 144 -0.20 -13.27 -3.01
CA ILE A 144 -0.74 -13.79 -4.28
C ILE A 144 0.40 -14.04 -5.27
N LEU A 145 1.33 -13.07 -5.43
CA LEU A 145 2.50 -13.26 -6.30
C LEU A 145 3.39 -14.41 -5.85
N SER A 146 3.59 -14.55 -4.53
CA SER A 146 4.32 -15.68 -3.92
C SER A 146 3.64 -17.03 -4.20
N GLY A 147 2.32 -17.09 -4.02
CA GLY A 147 1.52 -18.31 -4.26
C GLY A 147 1.46 -18.75 -5.73
N GLU A 148 1.71 -17.83 -6.67
CA GLU A 148 1.81 -18.09 -8.12
C GLU A 148 3.27 -18.32 -8.58
N ASP A 149 4.22 -18.49 -7.65
CA ASP A 149 5.66 -18.69 -7.92
C ASP A 149 6.29 -17.53 -8.76
N LEU A 150 5.79 -16.30 -8.58
CA LEU A 150 6.23 -15.13 -9.33
C LEU A 150 7.32 -14.31 -8.62
N LEU A 151 7.79 -14.76 -7.46
CA LEU A 151 8.87 -14.14 -6.71
C LEU A 151 10.04 -15.11 -6.55
N LEU A 152 11.27 -14.57 -6.57
CA LEU A 152 12.47 -15.35 -6.26
C LEU A 152 12.67 -15.44 -4.76
N THR A 153 13.19 -16.58 -4.29
CA THR A 153 13.63 -16.73 -2.89
C THR A 153 14.78 -15.78 -2.59
N LEU A 154 14.68 -15.05 -1.48
CA LEU A 154 15.66 -14.05 -1.04
C LEU A 154 16.55 -14.62 0.07
N ASP A 155 17.84 -14.76 -0.20
CA ASP A 155 18.86 -15.06 0.81
C ASP A 155 19.72 -13.82 1.06
N THR A 156 19.31 -13.02 2.05
CA THR A 156 20.02 -11.80 2.44
C THR A 156 20.17 -11.71 3.96
N PRO A 157 21.35 -11.33 4.48
CA PRO A 157 21.55 -11.17 5.91
C PRO A 157 20.70 -10.06 6.54
N ILE A 158 20.14 -9.16 5.72
CA ILE A 158 19.28 -8.04 6.18
C ILE A 158 17.95 -8.56 6.71
N ALA A 159 17.51 -9.76 6.30
CA ALA A 159 16.26 -10.36 6.74
C ALA A 159 16.16 -10.47 8.28
N ASP A 160 17.27 -10.66 8.98
CA ASP A 160 17.31 -10.78 10.44
C ASP A 160 16.91 -9.51 11.17
N ASP A 161 17.09 -8.35 10.53
CA ASP A 161 16.74 -7.04 11.08
C ASP A 161 15.29 -6.62 10.79
N ILE A 162 14.56 -7.40 9.99
CA ILE A 162 13.16 -7.09 9.63
C ILE A 162 12.20 -7.68 10.68
N VAL A 163 11.15 -6.91 11.02
CA VAL A 163 10.09 -7.38 11.94
C VAL A 163 9.50 -8.71 11.49
N GLU A 164 9.16 -9.58 12.44
CA GLU A 164 8.68 -10.95 12.15
C GLU A 164 7.47 -10.95 11.19
N ALA A 165 6.51 -10.04 11.38
CA ALA A 165 5.33 -9.91 10.52
C ALA A 165 5.63 -9.51 9.06
N GLY A 166 6.84 -9.03 8.78
CA GLY A 166 7.29 -8.59 7.45
C GLY A 166 8.39 -9.47 6.86
N ARG A 167 8.58 -10.70 7.37
CA ARG A 167 9.67 -11.60 6.97
C ARG A 167 9.12 -12.86 6.33
N PHE A 168 9.28 -12.97 5.02
CA PHE A 168 8.90 -14.13 4.20
C PHE A 168 10.11 -14.63 3.40
N ASP A 169 10.03 -15.82 2.85
CA ASP A 169 11.16 -16.46 2.15
C ASP A 169 11.49 -15.75 0.82
N ASP A 170 10.53 -15.10 0.19
CA ASP A 170 10.61 -14.49 -1.15
C ASP A 170 10.33 -12.97 -1.17
N TRP A 171 9.99 -12.38 -0.04
CA TRP A 171 9.86 -10.94 0.11
C TRP A 171 10.04 -10.48 1.56
N LEU A 172 10.45 -9.24 1.74
CA LEU A 172 10.69 -8.61 3.04
C LEU A 172 9.97 -7.25 3.10
N ALA A 173 9.67 -6.78 4.31
CA ALA A 173 8.97 -5.51 4.49
C ALA A 173 9.93 -4.33 4.64
N PRO A 174 10.01 -3.38 3.69
CA PRO A 174 10.72 -2.12 3.89
C PRO A 174 10.01 -1.21 4.89
N TYR A 175 8.70 -1.34 5.05
CA TYR A 175 7.91 -0.65 6.06
C TYR A 175 6.61 -1.40 6.38
N VAL A 176 5.96 -1.01 7.47
CA VAL A 176 4.61 -1.47 7.81
C VAL A 176 3.61 -0.31 7.79
N ASN A 177 2.40 -0.57 7.33
CA ASN A 177 1.28 0.35 7.48
C ASN A 177 0.62 0.11 8.83
N ALA A 178 0.52 1.16 9.64
CA ALA A 178 -0.16 1.11 10.93
C ALA A 178 -1.51 1.80 10.83
N PHE A 179 -2.59 1.07 11.07
CA PHE A 179 -3.96 1.59 11.00
C PHE A 179 -4.33 2.24 12.33
N ILE A 180 -4.61 3.51 12.28
CA ILE A 180 -5.02 4.32 13.44
C ILE A 180 -6.44 4.84 13.29
N VAL A 181 -7.11 5.09 14.40
CA VAL A 181 -8.29 5.96 14.43
C VAL A 181 -7.80 7.40 14.52
N GLY A 182 -8.06 8.20 13.49
CA GLY A 182 -7.62 9.59 13.43
C GLY A 182 -8.81 10.55 13.45
N TRP A 183 -8.64 11.75 14.00
CA TRP A 183 -9.71 12.75 14.10
C TRP A 183 -9.25 14.18 13.82
N ASN A 184 -10.23 15.04 13.49
CA ASN A 184 -10.01 16.47 13.32
C ASN A 184 -10.05 17.21 14.66
N THR A 185 -8.94 17.79 15.09
CA THR A 185 -8.79 18.47 16.40
C THR A 185 -9.58 19.77 16.54
N ASN A 186 -10.06 20.36 15.43
CA ASN A 186 -10.98 21.51 15.49
C ASN A 186 -12.43 21.10 15.75
N ARG A 187 -12.76 19.79 15.63
CA ARG A 187 -14.12 19.26 15.72
C ARG A 187 -14.30 18.27 16.87
N VAL A 188 -13.24 17.56 17.24
CA VAL A 188 -13.20 16.58 18.33
C VAL A 188 -12.13 17.02 19.32
N SER A 189 -12.55 17.34 20.54
CA SER A 189 -11.60 17.66 21.61
C SER A 189 -10.91 16.39 22.13
N PRO A 190 -9.76 16.48 22.78
CA PRO A 190 -9.09 15.30 23.36
C PRO A 190 -9.95 14.50 24.35
N GLU A 191 -10.89 15.16 25.03
CA GLU A 191 -11.81 14.53 25.97
C GLU A 191 -12.98 13.82 25.28
N GLU A 192 -13.25 14.15 24.01
CA GLU A 192 -14.30 13.55 23.18
C GLU A 192 -13.74 12.53 22.19
N ALA A 193 -12.42 12.48 22.03
CA ALA A 193 -11.76 11.52 21.17
C ALA A 193 -12.01 10.07 21.64
N PRO A 194 -12.31 9.14 20.73
CA PRO A 194 -12.55 7.74 21.12
C PRO A 194 -11.28 7.11 21.70
N THR A 195 -11.46 6.31 22.77
CA THR A 195 -10.37 5.61 23.46
C THR A 195 -10.42 4.08 23.24
N SER A 196 -11.44 3.60 22.56
CA SER A 196 -11.60 2.21 22.13
C SER A 196 -12.36 2.12 20.81
N TYR A 197 -12.27 0.98 20.15
CA TYR A 197 -13.03 0.71 18.93
C TYR A 197 -14.55 0.72 19.20
N GLU A 198 -14.99 0.20 20.34
CA GLU A 198 -16.41 0.23 20.72
C GLU A 198 -16.92 1.66 20.87
N GLU A 199 -16.11 2.57 21.45
CA GLU A 199 -16.48 3.98 21.55
C GLU A 199 -16.53 4.63 20.18
N ALA A 200 -15.54 4.38 19.33
CA ALA A 200 -15.49 4.91 17.96
C ALA A 200 -16.69 4.45 17.12
N PHE A 201 -17.13 3.20 17.30
CA PHE A 201 -18.15 2.57 16.47
C PHE A 201 -19.57 2.82 16.95
N THR A 202 -19.82 2.88 18.26
CA THR A 202 -21.19 2.91 18.79
C THR A 202 -21.55 4.20 19.52
N ASN A 203 -20.58 4.87 20.11
CA ASN A 203 -20.83 6.02 20.97
C ASN A 203 -20.39 7.37 20.40
N PHE A 204 -19.65 7.36 19.30
CA PHE A 204 -19.21 8.59 18.67
C PHE A 204 -20.40 9.30 17.99
N SER A 205 -20.67 10.53 18.37
CA SER A 205 -21.85 11.29 17.91
C SER A 205 -21.59 12.20 16.70
N GLY A 206 -20.34 12.23 16.21
CA GLY A 206 -19.92 13.02 15.05
C GLY A 206 -20.03 12.28 13.72
N THR A 207 -19.43 12.85 12.70
CA THR A 207 -19.36 12.21 11.37
C THR A 207 -18.20 11.22 11.30
N LEU A 208 -18.50 9.98 10.90
CA LEU A 208 -17.54 8.89 10.79
C LEU A 208 -17.22 8.58 9.34
N ALA A 209 -15.95 8.25 9.05
CA ALA A 209 -15.50 7.73 7.76
C ALA A 209 -14.77 6.40 7.91
N MET A 210 -14.89 5.53 6.89
CA MET A 210 -14.24 4.22 6.78
C MET A 210 -13.68 4.06 5.37
N ASP A 211 -12.59 3.33 5.21
CA ASP A 211 -12.09 2.94 3.88
C ASP A 211 -12.85 1.73 3.32
N VAL A 212 -13.00 1.65 2.00
CA VAL A 212 -13.76 0.58 1.33
C VAL A 212 -12.94 -0.71 1.19
N ASP A 213 -11.62 -0.60 1.20
CA ASP A 213 -10.71 -1.70 0.85
C ASP A 213 -9.98 -2.31 2.08
N ASP A 214 -10.37 -1.95 3.33
CA ASP A 214 -9.72 -2.36 4.58
C ASP A 214 -10.23 -3.70 5.16
N PHE A 215 -10.49 -4.69 4.31
CA PHE A 215 -10.97 -5.99 4.76
C PHE A 215 -9.96 -6.73 5.65
N ASP A 216 -8.68 -6.53 5.45
CA ASP A 216 -7.60 -7.12 6.24
C ASP A 216 -7.51 -6.52 7.67
N TRP A 217 -7.66 -5.19 7.80
CA TRP A 217 -7.80 -4.51 9.08
C TRP A 217 -9.05 -4.99 9.83
N PHE A 218 -10.19 -5.07 9.13
CA PHE A 218 -11.44 -5.58 9.66
C PHE A 218 -11.30 -7.02 10.16
N ALA A 219 -10.76 -7.92 9.31
CA ALA A 219 -10.58 -9.33 9.65
C ALA A 219 -9.68 -9.49 10.88
N THR A 220 -8.58 -8.73 10.93
CA THR A 220 -7.64 -8.77 12.07
C THR A 220 -8.29 -8.33 13.37
N LEU A 221 -9.06 -7.24 13.36
CA LEU A 221 -9.79 -6.78 14.55
C LEU A 221 -10.87 -7.78 14.97
N VAL A 222 -11.65 -8.31 14.03
CA VAL A 222 -12.70 -9.29 14.34
C VAL A 222 -12.08 -10.54 14.95
N ASP A 223 -11.10 -11.15 14.27
CA ASP A 223 -10.55 -12.44 14.67
C ASP A 223 -9.67 -12.36 15.93
N GLN A 224 -8.69 -11.46 15.93
CA GLN A 224 -7.70 -11.44 17.01
C GLN A 224 -8.15 -10.61 18.22
N TYR A 225 -8.78 -9.45 18.00
CA TYR A 225 -9.13 -8.56 19.10
C TYR A 225 -10.52 -8.86 19.67
N PHE A 226 -11.59 -8.71 18.86
CA PHE A 226 -12.96 -8.87 19.39
C PHE A 226 -13.28 -10.31 19.80
N VAL A 227 -12.92 -11.29 18.95
CA VAL A 227 -13.15 -12.72 19.27
C VAL A 227 -12.04 -13.24 20.18
N GLY A 228 -10.77 -13.06 19.79
CA GLY A 228 -9.63 -13.67 20.47
C GLY A 228 -9.39 -13.12 21.87
N GLU A 229 -9.46 -11.80 22.06
CA GLU A 229 -9.14 -11.16 23.34
C GLU A 229 -10.39 -10.80 24.16
N LEU A 230 -11.41 -10.20 23.51
CA LEU A 230 -12.61 -9.76 24.23
C LEU A 230 -13.65 -10.88 24.41
N GLY A 231 -13.51 -12.02 23.67
CA GLY A 231 -14.37 -13.19 23.80
C GLY A 231 -15.76 -12.98 23.19
N MET A 232 -15.92 -12.04 22.28
CA MET A 232 -17.14 -11.87 21.48
C MET A 232 -17.32 -13.05 20.52
N THR A 233 -18.52 -13.28 20.04
CA THR A 233 -18.72 -14.12 18.86
C THR A 233 -18.36 -13.34 17.59
N GLU A 234 -17.99 -14.03 16.52
CA GLU A 234 -17.72 -13.41 15.23
C GLU A 234 -18.93 -12.59 14.74
N GLU A 235 -20.13 -13.12 14.90
CA GLU A 235 -21.39 -12.44 14.53
C GLU A 235 -21.58 -11.12 15.29
N GLU A 236 -21.33 -11.11 16.62
CA GLU A 236 -21.39 -9.89 17.43
C GLU A 236 -20.35 -8.85 16.99
N ALA A 237 -19.11 -9.28 16.68
CA ALA A 237 -18.06 -8.39 16.22
C ALA A 237 -18.39 -7.79 14.83
N VAL A 238 -18.85 -8.61 13.88
CA VAL A 238 -19.27 -8.15 12.55
C VAL A 238 -20.45 -7.17 12.64
N GLU A 239 -21.43 -7.42 13.54
CA GLU A 239 -22.57 -6.53 13.71
C GLU A 239 -22.14 -5.17 14.27
N LEU A 240 -21.13 -5.13 15.15
CA LEU A 240 -20.53 -3.88 15.64
C LEU A 240 -19.99 -3.02 14.50
N PHE A 241 -19.29 -3.63 13.53
CA PHE A 241 -18.83 -2.92 12.33
C PHE A 241 -19.97 -2.46 11.43
N LYS A 242 -21.03 -3.25 11.28
CA LYS A 242 -22.23 -2.85 10.53
C LYS A 242 -22.96 -1.69 11.17
N GLU A 243 -23.00 -1.64 12.50
CA GLU A 243 -23.55 -0.51 13.24
C GLU A 243 -22.74 0.76 13.01
N ALA A 244 -21.41 0.69 13.10
CA ALA A 244 -20.51 1.79 12.77
C ALA A 244 -20.70 2.28 11.34
N ALA A 245 -20.72 1.36 10.39
CA ALA A 245 -20.90 1.66 8.98
C ALA A 245 -22.24 2.33 8.68
N SER A 246 -23.31 1.98 9.38
CA SER A 246 -24.66 2.54 9.13
C SER A 246 -24.73 4.06 9.30
N GLY A 247 -23.80 4.66 10.04
CA GLY A 247 -23.66 6.12 10.23
C GLY A 247 -22.45 6.73 9.50
N ALA A 248 -21.64 5.91 8.85
CA ALA A 248 -20.38 6.33 8.26
C ALA A 248 -20.49 6.65 6.76
N SER A 249 -19.58 7.48 6.30
CA SER A 249 -19.27 7.62 4.87
C SER A 249 -18.17 6.65 4.49
N VAL A 250 -18.27 6.04 3.31
CA VAL A 250 -17.26 5.12 2.78
C VAL A 250 -16.41 5.85 1.75
N ILE A 251 -15.10 5.77 1.90
CA ILE A 251 -14.10 6.47 1.09
C ILE A 251 -13.20 5.43 0.45
N ARG A 252 -12.68 5.72 -0.73
CA ARG A 252 -11.62 4.92 -1.36
C ARG A 252 -10.29 5.66 -1.28
N GLY A 253 -9.40 5.13 -0.49
CA GLY A 253 -8.02 5.60 -0.35
C GLY A 253 -7.77 6.44 0.90
N HIS A 254 -6.79 5.99 1.67
CA HIS A 254 -6.41 6.58 2.97
C HIS A 254 -5.89 8.01 2.86
N SER A 255 -5.22 8.37 1.74
CA SER A 255 -4.76 9.76 1.51
C SER A 255 -5.94 10.71 1.39
N LEU A 256 -6.96 10.35 0.59
CA LEU A 256 -8.19 11.12 0.49
C LEU A 256 -8.92 11.17 1.84
N GLY A 257 -8.99 10.05 2.56
CA GLY A 257 -9.56 9.99 3.91
C GLY A 257 -8.92 10.99 4.86
N ALA A 258 -7.59 11.04 4.90
CA ALA A 258 -6.83 11.97 5.72
C ALA A 258 -7.09 13.44 5.33
N GLU A 259 -7.07 13.76 4.04
CA GLU A 259 -7.38 15.12 3.54
C GLU A 259 -8.78 15.58 3.94
N LEU A 260 -9.77 14.70 3.86
CA LEU A 260 -11.16 15.00 4.23
C LEU A 260 -11.32 15.18 5.75
N VAL A 261 -10.58 14.44 6.57
CA VAL A 261 -10.51 14.69 8.02
C VAL A 261 -9.87 16.05 8.30
N VAL A 262 -8.73 16.38 7.68
CA VAL A 262 -8.07 17.68 7.85
C VAL A 262 -8.97 18.83 7.40
N ALA A 263 -9.69 18.67 6.29
CA ALA A 263 -10.66 19.65 5.80
C ALA A 263 -11.90 19.82 6.71
N GLY A 264 -12.13 18.88 7.65
CA GLY A 264 -13.28 18.88 8.55
C GLY A 264 -14.57 18.39 7.90
N GLU A 265 -14.48 17.64 6.79
CA GLU A 265 -15.63 16.95 6.19
C GLU A 265 -16.09 15.80 7.10
N TYR A 266 -15.12 15.13 7.74
CA TYR A 266 -15.37 14.10 8.75
C TYR A 266 -14.68 14.45 10.05
N ASP A 267 -15.30 14.04 11.13
CA ASP A 267 -14.79 14.25 12.48
C ASP A 267 -13.77 13.19 12.86
N VAL A 268 -14.04 11.93 12.47
CA VAL A 268 -13.21 10.74 12.75
C VAL A 268 -13.14 9.84 11.53
N HIS A 269 -11.98 9.23 11.29
CA HIS A 269 -11.77 8.11 10.35
C HIS A 269 -11.23 6.90 11.11
N THR A 270 -11.81 5.71 10.87
CA THR A 270 -11.57 4.51 11.70
C THR A 270 -10.27 3.77 11.38
N SER A 271 -9.68 3.98 10.21
CA SER A 271 -8.57 3.17 9.67
C SER A 271 -7.57 3.97 8.85
N LEU A 272 -7.22 5.21 9.27
CA LEU A 272 -6.14 5.98 8.62
C LEU A 272 -4.78 5.33 8.86
N TYR A 273 -3.83 5.55 7.97
CA TYR A 273 -2.45 5.18 8.26
C TYR A 273 -1.74 6.23 9.12
N HIS A 274 -0.95 5.77 10.07
CA HIS A 274 -0.18 6.60 11.00
C HIS A 274 0.65 7.69 10.30
N HIS A 275 1.31 7.37 9.18
CA HIS A 275 2.16 8.34 8.47
C HIS A 275 1.40 9.56 7.93
N HIS A 276 0.08 9.49 7.77
CA HIS A 276 -0.72 10.67 7.41
C HIS A 276 -0.72 11.73 8.51
N THR A 277 -0.56 11.35 9.78
CA THR A 277 -0.45 12.31 10.88
C THR A 277 0.84 13.13 10.79
N ALA A 278 1.96 12.50 10.42
CA ALA A 278 3.21 13.19 10.17
C ALA A 278 3.12 14.14 8.97
N ARG A 279 2.50 13.69 7.88
CA ARG A 279 2.27 14.52 6.67
C ARG A 279 1.40 15.74 6.95
N HIS A 280 0.44 15.64 7.86
CA HIS A 280 -0.47 16.70 8.26
C HIS A 280 -0.17 17.29 9.64
N ALA A 281 1.09 17.21 10.11
CA ALA A 281 1.50 17.66 11.45
C ALA A 281 1.19 19.14 11.74
N ASP A 282 1.14 19.99 10.71
CA ASP A 282 0.72 21.40 10.84
C ASP A 282 -0.81 21.60 10.69
N GLY A 283 -1.55 20.53 10.40
CA GLY A 283 -3.00 20.51 10.21
C GLY A 283 -3.77 20.12 11.47
N PRO A 284 -5.10 20.21 11.43
CA PRO A 284 -5.95 19.85 12.56
C PRO A 284 -6.26 18.34 12.59
N MET A 285 -5.24 17.49 12.61
CA MET A 285 -5.41 16.03 12.69
C MET A 285 -4.57 15.47 13.84
N ASP A 286 -5.16 14.57 14.63
CA ASP A 286 -4.48 13.84 15.70
C ASP A 286 -5.05 12.41 15.79
N TRP A 287 -4.33 11.56 16.53
CA TRP A 287 -4.69 10.18 16.82
C TRP A 287 -4.37 9.80 18.28
N GLN A 288 -3.86 10.74 19.05
CA GLN A 288 -3.45 10.55 20.44
C GLN A 288 -4.52 11.09 21.43
N PRO A 289 -4.95 10.31 22.44
CA PRO A 289 -4.48 8.98 22.80
C PRO A 289 -4.90 7.91 21.78
N PRO A 290 -4.09 6.86 21.55
CA PRO A 290 -4.37 5.87 20.52
C PRO A 290 -5.59 5.01 20.87
N VAL A 291 -6.33 4.59 19.85
CA VAL A 291 -7.27 3.48 19.95
C VAL A 291 -6.51 2.19 19.72
N GLU A 292 -6.40 1.36 20.71
CA GLU A 292 -5.61 0.13 20.69
C GLU A 292 -6.48 -1.14 20.66
N PRO A 293 -5.96 -2.22 20.06
CA PRO A 293 -4.64 -2.36 19.42
C PRO A 293 -4.58 -1.67 18.07
N VAL A 294 -3.40 -1.10 17.73
CA VAL A 294 -3.13 -0.62 16.37
C VAL A 294 -2.83 -1.82 15.47
N VAL A 295 -3.58 -1.98 14.40
CA VAL A 295 -3.32 -3.04 13.41
C VAL A 295 -2.15 -2.64 12.54
N ILE A 296 -1.19 -3.54 12.35
CA ILE A 296 -0.04 -3.33 11.45
C ILE A 296 -0.09 -4.33 10.28
N ARG A 297 0.17 -3.83 9.07
CA ARG A 297 0.22 -4.61 7.84
C ARG A 297 1.54 -4.35 7.12
N PRO A 298 2.33 -5.39 6.81
CA PRO A 298 3.56 -5.19 6.05
C PRO A 298 3.25 -4.77 4.61
N ASN A 299 4.12 -3.93 4.07
CA ASN A 299 4.26 -3.69 2.65
C ASN A 299 5.53 -4.40 2.21
N GLY A 300 5.46 -5.27 1.22
CA GLY A 300 6.56 -6.16 0.85
C GLY A 300 7.35 -5.62 -0.34
N VAL A 301 8.65 -5.94 -0.39
CA VAL A 301 9.50 -5.82 -1.56
C VAL A 301 10.11 -7.18 -1.90
N GLY A 302 10.08 -7.56 -3.18
CA GLY A 302 10.58 -8.85 -3.67
C GLY A 302 11.11 -8.73 -5.10
N ILE A 303 11.86 -9.74 -5.54
CA ILE A 303 12.39 -9.85 -6.90
C ILE A 303 11.44 -10.69 -7.73
N VAL A 304 11.01 -10.17 -8.89
CA VAL A 304 10.10 -10.89 -9.79
C VAL A 304 10.85 -12.03 -10.49
N SER A 305 10.24 -13.21 -10.53
CA SER A 305 10.89 -14.45 -11.01
C SER A 305 11.29 -14.43 -12.49
N THR A 306 10.76 -13.48 -13.27
CA THR A 306 11.09 -13.29 -14.69
C THR A 306 12.24 -12.31 -14.94
N THR A 307 12.89 -11.81 -13.88
CA THR A 307 13.99 -10.83 -14.00
C THR A 307 15.16 -11.37 -14.82
N THR A 308 15.77 -10.50 -15.61
CA THR A 308 17.05 -10.75 -16.32
C THR A 308 18.24 -10.03 -15.65
N ARG A 309 17.99 -9.33 -14.51
CA ARG A 309 18.94 -8.45 -13.80
C ARG A 309 18.99 -8.77 -12.29
N PRO A 310 19.39 -10.00 -11.91
CA PRO A 310 19.32 -10.42 -10.50
C PRO A 310 20.19 -9.59 -9.56
N ALA A 311 21.39 -9.11 -9.99
CA ALA A 311 22.24 -8.29 -9.14
C ALA A 311 21.67 -6.88 -8.94
N ALA A 312 21.16 -6.24 -9.98
CA ALA A 312 20.52 -4.94 -9.87
C ALA A 312 19.24 -5.01 -9.03
N SER A 313 18.48 -6.10 -9.18
CA SER A 313 17.27 -6.37 -8.37
C SER A 313 17.59 -6.54 -6.90
N LEU A 314 18.58 -7.38 -6.56
CA LEU A 314 19.00 -7.59 -5.18
C LEU A 314 19.55 -6.28 -4.58
N LEU A 315 20.31 -5.50 -5.33
CA LEU A 315 20.84 -4.20 -4.91
C LEU A 315 19.70 -3.25 -4.51
N LEU A 316 18.66 -3.14 -5.34
CA LEU A 316 17.51 -2.28 -5.03
C LEU A 316 16.74 -2.79 -3.81
N VAL A 317 16.50 -4.10 -3.71
CA VAL A 317 15.83 -4.71 -2.54
C VAL A 317 16.62 -4.44 -1.25
N GLU A 318 17.93 -4.71 -1.24
CA GLU A 318 18.78 -4.46 -0.06
C GLU A 318 18.86 -2.96 0.28
N TYR A 319 18.91 -2.07 -0.71
CA TYR A 319 18.86 -0.63 -0.49
C TYR A 319 17.54 -0.19 0.17
N MET A 320 16.41 -0.67 -0.32
CA MET A 320 15.09 -0.38 0.24
C MET A 320 14.93 -0.91 1.67
N LEU A 321 15.64 -1.97 2.03
CA LEU A 321 15.63 -2.58 3.37
C LEU A 321 16.66 -1.97 4.34
N THR A 322 17.53 -1.08 3.88
CA THR A 322 18.57 -0.42 4.67
C THR A 322 18.44 1.11 4.58
N ASP A 323 19.26 1.77 3.75
CA ASP A 323 19.28 3.23 3.65
C ASP A 323 17.92 3.81 3.21
N GLY A 324 17.20 3.12 2.33
CA GLY A 324 15.88 3.51 1.85
C GLY A 324 14.85 3.65 2.97
N GLN A 325 14.95 2.85 4.03
CA GLN A 325 14.02 2.94 5.16
C GLN A 325 14.14 4.24 5.95
N GLN A 326 15.32 4.86 5.97
CA GLN A 326 15.49 6.16 6.66
C GLN A 326 14.68 7.25 5.94
N PHE A 327 14.68 7.28 4.59
CA PHE A 327 13.86 8.21 3.84
C PHE A 327 12.36 7.99 4.07
N LEU A 328 11.93 6.73 4.15
CA LEU A 328 10.54 6.39 4.47
C LEU A 328 10.16 6.78 5.91
N ALA A 329 11.09 6.62 6.85
CA ALA A 329 10.92 7.07 8.23
C ALA A 329 10.78 8.60 8.34
N ASP A 330 11.57 9.35 7.56
CA ASP A 330 11.56 10.81 7.55
C ASP A 330 10.20 11.38 7.05
N VAL A 331 9.47 10.63 6.23
CA VAL A 331 8.09 10.97 5.81
C VAL A 331 7.01 10.36 6.72
N GLY A 332 7.41 9.79 7.87
CA GLY A 332 6.53 9.29 8.93
C GLY A 332 6.05 7.86 8.76
N ARG A 333 6.60 7.09 7.80
CA ARG A 333 6.31 5.66 7.71
C ARG A 333 7.00 4.89 8.83
N THR A 334 6.41 3.78 9.24
CA THR A 334 7.01 2.88 10.23
C THR A 334 7.93 1.90 9.52
N PRO A 335 9.27 1.97 9.74
CA PRO A 335 10.22 1.07 9.10
C PRO A 335 9.93 -0.41 9.39
N GLY A 336 10.26 -1.28 8.45
CA GLY A 336 10.25 -2.73 8.67
C GLY A 336 11.46 -3.21 9.47
N SER A 337 12.56 -2.44 9.47
CA SER A 337 13.77 -2.75 10.23
C SER A 337 13.61 -2.41 11.71
N THR A 338 14.01 -3.35 12.57
CA THR A 338 14.10 -3.17 14.03
C THR A 338 15.29 -2.32 14.46
N ALA A 339 16.21 -2.01 13.54
CA ALA A 339 17.40 -1.18 13.80
C ALA A 339 17.12 0.33 13.67
N ILE A 340 15.97 0.73 13.12
CA ILE A 340 15.58 2.13 12.92
C ILE A 340 14.53 2.51 13.97
N ASP A 341 14.89 3.43 14.87
CA ASP A 341 13.99 3.98 15.90
C ASP A 341 13.12 5.09 15.31
N ALA A 342 12.06 4.72 14.62
CA ALA A 342 11.11 5.64 13.99
C ALA A 342 9.73 4.98 13.79
N GLY A 343 8.71 5.80 13.52
CA GLY A 343 7.35 5.33 13.26
C GLY A 343 6.48 5.32 14.53
N LEU A 344 5.80 4.20 14.82
CA LEU A 344 4.96 4.09 16.01
C LEU A 344 5.82 4.13 17.29
N PRO A 345 5.37 4.84 18.34
CA PRO A 345 6.01 4.76 19.66
C PRO A 345 6.02 3.33 20.21
N ASP A 346 7.09 2.95 20.91
CA ASP A 346 7.30 1.60 21.46
C ASP A 346 6.23 1.15 22.47
N ASP A 347 5.54 2.09 23.12
CA ASP A 347 4.50 1.82 24.10
C ASP A 347 3.11 1.57 23.48
N ILE A 348 2.98 1.71 22.17
CA ILE A 348 1.73 1.43 21.44
C ILE A 348 1.56 -0.08 21.26
N ARG A 349 0.43 -0.59 21.72
CA ARG A 349 0.08 -1.99 21.52
C ARG A 349 -0.35 -2.23 20.08
N THR A 350 0.35 -3.15 19.41
CA THR A 350 0.05 -3.53 18.01
C THR A 350 -0.41 -4.98 17.89
N ILE A 351 -1.18 -5.27 16.84
CA ILE A 351 -1.45 -6.63 16.34
C ILE A 351 -1.15 -6.67 14.83
N GLY A 352 -0.45 -7.71 14.40
CA GLY A 352 -0.12 -7.91 12.98
C GLY A 352 -1.27 -8.58 12.23
N VAL A 353 -1.47 -8.20 10.98
CA VAL A 353 -2.30 -8.97 10.06
C VAL A 353 -1.65 -10.34 9.85
N ASP A 354 -2.38 -11.41 10.19
CA ASP A 354 -1.97 -12.77 9.85
C ASP A 354 -2.28 -13.02 8.36
N LEU A 355 -1.30 -12.69 7.52
CA LEU A 355 -1.47 -12.72 6.07
C LEU A 355 -1.76 -14.14 5.55
N LEU A 356 -1.15 -15.18 6.13
CA LEU A 356 -1.38 -16.57 5.67
C LEU A 356 -2.81 -17.01 5.97
N LYS A 357 -3.29 -16.75 7.20
CA LYS A 357 -4.67 -17.03 7.57
C LYS A 357 -5.66 -16.19 6.78
N LEU A 358 -5.33 -14.91 6.56
CA LEU A 358 -6.16 -14.01 5.76
C LEU A 358 -6.33 -14.54 4.33
N GLU A 359 -5.26 -15.06 3.70
CA GLU A 359 -5.33 -15.62 2.36
C GLU A 359 -6.18 -16.91 2.33
N GLU A 360 -6.01 -17.82 3.32
CA GLU A 360 -6.84 -19.01 3.42
C GLU A 360 -8.34 -18.71 3.57
N GLU A 361 -8.69 -17.61 4.22
CA GLU A 361 -10.07 -17.20 4.52
C GLU A 361 -10.52 -15.95 3.72
N ARG A 362 -9.80 -15.56 2.67
CA ARG A 362 -10.00 -14.31 1.91
C ARG A 362 -11.44 -14.10 1.49
N GLU A 363 -12.04 -15.08 0.79
CA GLU A 363 -13.43 -14.99 0.30
C GLU A 363 -14.43 -14.69 1.42
N LYS A 364 -14.21 -15.28 2.60
CA LYS A 364 -15.03 -15.04 3.79
C LYS A 364 -14.91 -13.59 4.25
N TRP A 365 -13.68 -13.11 4.44
CA TRP A 365 -13.44 -11.79 5.02
C TRP A 365 -13.80 -10.65 4.07
N GLU A 366 -13.48 -10.78 2.79
CA GLU A 366 -13.95 -9.85 1.76
C GLU A 366 -15.48 -9.81 1.70
N GLY A 367 -16.14 -10.97 1.71
CA GLY A 367 -17.60 -11.05 1.69
C GLY A 367 -18.26 -10.40 2.91
N LEU A 368 -17.72 -10.63 4.12
CA LEU A 368 -18.19 -9.99 5.35
C LEU A 368 -17.96 -8.47 5.34
N TYR A 369 -16.79 -8.03 4.87
CA TYR A 369 -16.50 -6.60 4.80
C TYR A 369 -17.35 -5.88 3.76
N GLU A 370 -17.63 -6.51 2.61
CA GLU A 370 -18.61 -5.99 1.67
C GLU A 370 -20.01 -5.81 2.27
N GLU A 371 -20.43 -6.70 3.19
CA GLU A 371 -21.69 -6.53 3.92
C GLU A 371 -21.63 -5.32 4.85
N VAL A 372 -20.49 -5.09 5.53
CA VAL A 372 -20.26 -3.91 6.37
C VAL A 372 -20.34 -2.64 5.52
N VAL A 373 -19.61 -2.58 4.41
CA VAL A 373 -19.63 -1.42 3.49
C VAL A 373 -21.03 -1.15 2.96
N ARG A 374 -21.77 -2.19 2.59
CA ARG A 374 -23.17 -2.05 2.12
C ARG A 374 -24.11 -1.53 3.21
N ALA A 375 -23.83 -1.79 4.50
CA ALA A 375 -24.64 -1.30 5.61
C ALA A 375 -24.60 0.24 5.73
N SER A 376 -23.57 0.91 5.20
CA SER A 376 -23.47 2.38 5.17
C SER A 376 -24.61 3.01 4.36
N GLY A 377 -25.11 2.32 3.34
CA GLY A 377 -26.11 2.86 2.41
C GLY A 377 -25.60 4.05 1.58
N SER A 378 -24.33 4.41 1.72
CA SER A 378 -23.68 5.53 1.05
C SER A 378 -23.02 5.09 -0.26
N ALA A 379 -22.92 6.01 -1.23
CA ALA A 379 -22.03 5.79 -2.37
C ALA A 379 -20.57 5.93 -1.90
N VAL A 380 -19.69 5.11 -2.44
CA VAL A 380 -18.23 5.25 -2.19
C VAL A 380 -17.76 6.59 -2.77
N ARG A 381 -17.02 7.35 -1.98
CA ARG A 381 -16.40 8.61 -2.39
C ARG A 381 -14.99 8.30 -2.90
N GLU A 382 -14.74 8.67 -4.16
CA GLU A 382 -13.45 8.54 -4.84
C GLU A 382 -12.76 9.89 -5.00
#